data_78cbc1bad78f6290ef9006477cc03327
#
_entry.id   78cbc1bad78f6290ef9006477cc03327
#
_cell.length_a   1.000
_cell.length_b   1.000
_cell.length_c   1.000
_cell.angle_alpha   90.00
_cell.angle_beta   90.00
_cell.angle_gamma   90.00
#
_symmetry.space_group_name_H-M   'P 1'
#
loop_
_entity.id
_entity.type
_entity.pdbx_description
1 polymer ?
#
loop_
_entity_poly.entity_id
_entity_poly.type
_entity_poly.pdbx_seq_one_letter_code
_entity_poly.pdbx_strand_id
1 'polypeptide(L)'
;MVLPCSCSFQTICLKDMAGTMTPYEAEHLIKGIKDAVGDMPLILHTHSTTGMAYMTLTKAIESGIDVIDTATSCFSGGTSQPSTETMFYACQQYGIETGLDEKILNEVNDYFKPIKQKYIDNGQINPKSLGTDAQALVYKVPGGMLSNMIANLTDMKAMDKFDAALAEIPQVRADMGYPPLVTPLSQMVGNQAVTNVLVGERYRQISKEIQNYIKGEYGIAPAPISEELQKKVLGEGGKPVDCRIEDQKRTGQEFEDAKKALGDLARSEEDIMSYICYPDQTMKFLEARKAQEENEAVYTIEAM
;
A
#
# COMPACT_ATOMS: atom_id res chain seq x y z
N MET A 1 14.76 21.26 -6.00
CA MET A 1 14.16 22.43 -5.34
C MET A 1 13.50 21.91 -4.07
N VAL A 2 14.18 22.04 -2.93
CA VAL A 2 13.63 21.65 -1.63
C VAL A 2 12.61 22.71 -1.25
N LEU A 3 11.33 22.35 -1.20
CA LEU A 3 10.30 23.25 -0.69
C LEU A 3 10.52 23.40 0.82
N PRO A 4 10.51 24.62 1.36
CA PRO A 4 10.52 24.82 2.80
C PRO A 4 9.16 24.40 3.36
N CYS A 5 9.02 23.12 3.66
CA CYS A 5 7.92 22.65 4.49
C CYS A 5 8.36 22.83 5.94
N SER A 6 7.57 23.50 6.75
CA SER A 6 7.80 23.64 8.20
C SER A 6 7.65 22.32 8.97
N CYS A 7 7.42 21.22 8.27
CA CYS A 7 7.42 19.88 8.82
C CYS A 7 8.84 19.36 8.89
N SER A 8 9.39 19.19 10.09
CA SER A 8 10.66 18.48 10.30
C SER A 8 10.43 16.98 10.08
N PHE A 9 10.84 16.45 8.93
CA PHE A 9 10.94 15.01 8.73
C PHE A 9 12.07 14.47 9.61
N GLN A 10 11.78 13.38 10.32
CA GLN A 10 12.78 12.73 11.18
C GLN A 10 13.46 11.56 10.46
N THR A 11 12.82 10.99 9.45
CA THR A 11 13.32 9.84 8.69
C THR A 11 12.80 9.87 7.25
N ILE A 12 13.51 9.19 6.35
CA ILE A 12 13.06 8.93 4.97
C ILE A 12 12.92 7.42 4.80
N CYS A 13 11.83 6.97 4.18
CA CYS A 13 11.63 5.57 3.87
C CYS A 13 11.60 5.33 2.36
N LEU A 14 12.50 4.47 1.88
CA LEU A 14 12.47 3.92 0.54
C LEU A 14 11.47 2.78 0.51
N LYS A 15 10.46 2.87 -0.34
CA LYS A 15 9.37 1.89 -0.44
C LYS A 15 9.48 1.10 -1.74
N ASP A 16 9.97 -0.15 -1.64
CA ASP A 16 9.97 -1.14 -2.72
C ASP A 16 8.85 -2.17 -2.51
N MET A 17 7.62 -1.74 -2.75
CA MET A 17 6.42 -2.55 -2.54
C MET A 17 6.30 -3.75 -3.49
N ALA A 18 6.99 -3.71 -4.62
CA ALA A 18 6.99 -4.79 -5.58
C ALA A 18 8.14 -5.81 -5.34
N GLY A 19 9.11 -5.46 -4.50
CA GLY A 19 10.31 -6.27 -4.28
C GLY A 19 11.17 -6.37 -5.54
N THR A 20 11.19 -5.32 -6.36
CA THR A 20 11.89 -5.30 -7.65
C THR A 20 13.23 -4.58 -7.62
N MET A 21 13.54 -3.90 -6.52
CA MET A 21 14.81 -3.21 -6.35
C MET A 21 15.96 -4.23 -6.34
N THR A 22 16.88 -4.07 -7.27
CA THR A 22 18.09 -4.91 -7.32
C THR A 22 19.13 -4.44 -6.32
N PRO A 23 20.10 -5.29 -5.92
CA PRO A 23 21.21 -4.88 -5.06
C PRO A 23 22.00 -3.67 -5.61
N TYR A 24 22.18 -3.62 -6.93
CA TYR A 24 22.86 -2.50 -7.59
C TYR A 24 22.08 -1.18 -7.45
N GLU A 25 20.77 -1.22 -7.70
CA GLU A 25 19.90 -0.04 -7.54
C GLU A 25 19.85 0.42 -6.08
N ALA A 26 19.79 -0.51 -5.11
CA ALA A 26 19.82 -0.20 -3.70
C ALA A 26 21.09 0.56 -3.30
N GLU A 27 22.27 0.08 -3.73
CA GLU A 27 23.55 0.74 -3.46
C GLU A 27 23.56 2.18 -3.98
N HIS A 28 23.21 2.37 -5.24
CA HIS A 28 23.23 3.69 -5.87
C HIS A 28 22.22 4.67 -5.25
N LEU A 29 21.01 4.18 -4.97
CA LEU A 29 19.93 4.99 -4.43
C LEU A 29 20.22 5.39 -2.97
N ILE A 30 20.69 4.46 -2.14
CA ILE A 30 21.02 4.73 -0.74
C ILE A 30 22.15 5.73 -0.64
N LYS A 31 23.26 5.52 -1.37
CA LYS A 31 24.39 6.44 -1.38
C LYS A 31 23.95 7.84 -1.87
N GLY A 32 23.24 7.92 -3.00
CA GLY A 32 22.79 9.19 -3.53
C GLY A 32 21.83 9.95 -2.62
N ILE A 33 20.95 9.25 -1.90
CA ILE A 33 20.06 9.89 -0.92
C ILE A 33 20.87 10.35 0.30
N LYS A 34 21.74 9.52 0.86
CA LYS A 34 22.61 9.88 1.99
C LYS A 34 23.47 11.11 1.67
N ASP A 35 24.01 11.20 0.48
CA ASP A 35 24.77 12.37 0.01
C ASP A 35 23.89 13.64 -0.03
N ALA A 36 22.60 13.51 -0.34
CA ALA A 36 21.67 14.63 -0.45
C ALA A 36 21.09 15.09 0.89
N VAL A 37 20.87 14.16 1.83
CA VAL A 37 20.14 14.43 3.09
C VAL A 37 21.03 14.38 4.35
N GLY A 38 22.30 14.01 4.20
CA GLY A 38 23.27 13.92 5.31
C GLY A 38 22.90 12.85 6.34
N ASP A 39 22.89 13.23 7.61
CA ASP A 39 22.69 12.32 8.75
C ASP A 39 21.22 11.89 8.96
N MET A 40 20.31 12.28 8.07
CA MET A 40 18.89 11.86 8.21
C MET A 40 18.77 10.34 8.09
N PRO A 41 18.12 9.66 9.06
CA PRO A 41 17.95 8.22 9.02
C PRO A 41 17.17 7.78 7.80
N LEU A 42 17.66 6.74 7.11
CA LEU A 42 17.08 6.17 5.92
C LEU A 42 16.59 4.74 6.21
N ILE A 43 15.35 4.48 5.91
CA ILE A 43 14.68 3.18 6.08
C ILE A 43 14.51 2.53 4.70
N LEU A 44 14.75 1.23 4.58
CA LEU A 44 14.39 0.45 3.41
C LEU A 44 13.29 -0.55 3.74
N HIS A 45 12.17 -0.38 3.05
CA HIS A 45 11.03 -1.30 3.07
C HIS A 45 10.94 -2.02 1.73
N THR A 46 11.17 -3.32 1.70
CA THR A 46 11.08 -4.13 0.47
C THR A 46 10.32 -5.43 0.72
N HIS A 47 9.69 -5.95 -0.33
CA HIS A 47 8.94 -7.20 -0.30
C HIS A 47 9.71 -8.36 -0.96
N SER A 48 9.44 -9.58 -0.52
CA SER A 48 10.11 -10.79 -1.01
C SER A 48 9.49 -11.37 -2.28
N THR A 49 8.56 -10.68 -2.90
CA THR A 49 7.75 -11.17 -4.03
C THR A 49 8.62 -11.73 -5.16
N THR A 50 9.69 -11.04 -5.51
CA THR A 50 10.59 -11.45 -6.61
C THR A 50 11.74 -12.36 -6.20
N GLY A 51 11.97 -12.53 -4.88
CA GLY A 51 13.14 -13.21 -4.33
C GLY A 51 14.37 -12.31 -4.18
N MET A 52 14.34 -11.04 -4.66
CA MET A 52 15.50 -10.13 -4.59
C MET A 52 15.75 -9.59 -3.18
N ALA A 53 14.74 -9.47 -2.35
CA ALA A 53 14.75 -8.68 -1.12
C ALA A 53 15.91 -8.97 -0.17
N TYR A 54 16.27 -10.24 0.06
CA TYR A 54 17.41 -10.57 0.94
C TYR A 54 18.74 -10.06 0.41
N MET A 55 18.97 -10.19 -0.90
CA MET A 55 20.19 -9.69 -1.54
C MET A 55 20.21 -8.16 -1.53
N THR A 56 19.07 -7.55 -1.76
CA THR A 56 18.87 -6.10 -1.74
C THR A 56 19.12 -5.54 -0.34
N LEU A 57 18.57 -6.15 0.73
CA LEU A 57 18.81 -5.74 2.11
C LEU A 57 20.27 -5.91 2.52
N THR A 58 20.90 -7.00 2.12
CA THR A 58 22.34 -7.21 2.37
C THR A 58 23.17 -6.09 1.76
N LYS A 59 22.90 -5.75 0.49
CA LYS A 59 23.60 -4.65 -0.18
C LYS A 59 23.26 -3.29 0.42
N ALA A 60 22.03 -3.09 0.88
CA ALA A 60 21.60 -1.88 1.59
C ALA A 60 22.40 -1.69 2.89
N ILE A 61 22.59 -2.75 3.68
CA ILE A 61 23.40 -2.75 4.90
C ILE A 61 24.84 -2.35 4.59
N GLU A 62 25.46 -2.97 3.56
CA GLU A 62 26.80 -2.61 3.11
C GLU A 62 26.91 -1.14 2.62
N SER A 63 25.79 -0.57 2.17
CA SER A 63 25.71 0.82 1.64
C SER A 63 25.37 1.86 2.69
N GLY A 64 25.20 1.46 3.96
CA GLY A 64 24.98 2.36 5.08
C GLY A 64 23.51 2.72 5.32
N ILE A 65 22.57 1.83 5.01
CA ILE A 65 21.17 2.00 5.44
C ILE A 65 21.08 1.98 6.97
N ASP A 66 20.22 2.81 7.55
CA ASP A 66 20.09 2.89 9.01
C ASP A 66 19.06 1.89 9.55
N VAL A 67 17.97 1.66 8.81
CA VAL A 67 16.88 0.79 9.23
C VAL A 67 16.41 -0.07 8.06
N ILE A 68 16.09 -1.33 8.32
CA ILE A 68 15.44 -2.24 7.39
C ILE A 68 14.14 -2.77 7.99
N ASP A 69 13.09 -2.83 7.18
CA ASP A 69 11.82 -3.42 7.59
C ASP A 69 11.83 -4.92 7.32
N THR A 70 11.41 -5.69 8.30
CA THR A 70 11.37 -7.15 8.26
C THR A 70 10.07 -7.68 8.87
N ALA A 71 9.79 -8.95 8.69
CA ALA A 71 8.64 -9.63 9.29
C ALA A 71 9.10 -10.87 10.06
N THR A 72 8.41 -11.23 11.16
CA THR A 72 8.68 -12.50 11.85
C THR A 72 8.62 -13.67 10.86
N SER A 73 9.50 -14.66 11.01
CA SER A 73 9.71 -15.74 10.02
C SER A 73 8.42 -16.41 9.57
N CYS A 74 7.48 -16.66 10.47
CA CYS A 74 6.23 -17.32 10.09
C CYS A 74 5.38 -16.49 9.12
N PHE A 75 5.47 -15.15 9.11
CA PHE A 75 4.75 -14.28 8.20
C PHE A 75 5.64 -13.67 7.11
N SER A 76 6.91 -14.00 7.06
CA SER A 76 7.86 -13.49 6.07
C SER A 76 7.74 -14.20 4.71
N GLY A 77 8.39 -13.63 3.70
CA GLY A 77 8.50 -14.24 2.37
C GLY A 77 7.30 -13.94 1.45
N GLY A 78 7.40 -14.37 0.20
CA GLY A 78 6.37 -14.11 -0.81
C GLY A 78 6.02 -12.63 -0.92
N THR A 79 4.75 -12.29 -0.76
CA THR A 79 4.26 -10.90 -0.79
C THR A 79 4.54 -10.11 0.49
N SER A 80 5.19 -10.70 1.50
CA SER A 80 5.63 -10.04 2.73
C SER A 80 7.11 -9.64 2.65
N GLN A 81 7.63 -9.11 3.77
CA GLN A 81 9.02 -8.69 3.92
C GLN A 81 9.96 -9.90 4.15
N PRO A 82 11.28 -9.70 4.08
CA PRO A 82 12.27 -10.67 4.56
C PRO A 82 12.12 -10.99 6.05
N SER A 83 12.55 -12.21 6.42
CA SER A 83 12.49 -12.69 7.80
C SER A 83 13.38 -11.86 8.73
N THR A 84 12.84 -11.43 9.86
CA THR A 84 13.58 -10.74 10.92
C THR A 84 14.71 -11.61 11.45
N GLU A 85 14.43 -12.88 11.74
CA GLU A 85 15.42 -13.81 12.30
C GLU A 85 16.56 -14.07 11.31
N THR A 86 16.24 -14.18 10.01
CA THR A 86 17.27 -14.34 8.97
C THR A 86 18.18 -13.11 8.90
N MET A 87 17.58 -11.91 8.91
CA MET A 87 18.36 -10.67 8.88
C MET A 87 19.13 -10.42 10.17
N PHE A 88 18.60 -10.84 11.30
CA PHE A 88 19.30 -10.82 12.60
C PHE A 88 20.61 -11.59 12.53
N TYR A 89 20.58 -12.85 12.06
CA TYR A 89 21.80 -13.64 11.90
C TYR A 89 22.76 -13.06 10.84
N ALA A 90 22.24 -12.51 9.75
CA ALA A 90 23.06 -11.84 8.75
C ALA A 90 23.79 -10.64 9.37
N CYS A 91 23.09 -9.79 10.13
CA CYS A 91 23.68 -8.63 10.81
C CYS A 91 24.78 -9.06 11.80
N GLN A 92 24.59 -10.15 12.55
CA GLN A 92 25.63 -10.69 13.42
C GLN A 92 26.92 -11.04 12.66
N GLN A 93 26.82 -11.61 11.46
CA GLN A 93 28.00 -11.93 10.64
C GLN A 93 28.71 -10.66 10.12
N TYR A 94 27.98 -9.56 9.95
CA TYR A 94 28.56 -8.24 9.65
C TYR A 94 29.10 -7.50 10.89
N GLY A 95 28.98 -8.08 12.08
CA GLY A 95 29.37 -7.43 13.33
C GLY A 95 28.45 -6.27 13.74
N ILE A 96 27.22 -6.27 13.25
CA ILE A 96 26.21 -5.24 13.55
C ILE A 96 25.36 -5.70 14.73
N GLU A 97 25.33 -4.90 15.78
CA GLU A 97 24.45 -5.08 16.93
C GLU A 97 23.08 -4.50 16.63
N THR A 98 22.07 -5.36 16.56
CA THR A 98 20.68 -4.94 16.28
C THR A 98 19.87 -4.58 17.52
N GLY A 99 20.37 -4.93 18.70
CA GLY A 99 19.62 -4.81 19.97
C GLY A 99 18.49 -5.83 20.12
N LEU A 100 18.32 -6.76 19.18
CA LEU A 100 17.32 -7.82 19.25
C LEU A 100 17.81 -9.01 20.06
N ASP A 101 16.90 -9.69 20.75
CA ASP A 101 17.16 -10.91 21.52
C ASP A 101 16.67 -12.14 20.75
N GLU A 102 17.59 -13.06 20.48
CA GLU A 102 17.31 -14.29 19.71
C GLU A 102 16.19 -15.14 20.32
N LYS A 103 16.18 -15.26 21.64
CA LYS A 103 15.18 -16.07 22.34
C LYS A 103 13.78 -15.44 22.20
N ILE A 104 13.70 -14.12 22.36
CA ILE A 104 12.44 -13.38 22.18
C ILE A 104 11.94 -13.50 20.74
N LEU A 105 12.82 -13.36 19.74
CA LEU A 105 12.45 -13.55 18.34
C LEU A 105 11.83 -14.92 18.09
N ASN A 106 12.45 -15.98 18.63
CA ASN A 106 11.93 -17.34 18.51
C ASN A 106 10.59 -17.53 19.24
N GLU A 107 10.43 -16.98 20.44
CA GLU A 107 9.17 -17.03 21.20
C GLU A 107 8.04 -16.33 20.43
N VAL A 108 8.28 -15.16 19.86
CA VAL A 108 7.32 -14.42 19.00
C VAL A 108 6.93 -15.25 17.78
N ASN A 109 7.92 -15.82 17.08
CA ASN A 109 7.66 -16.63 15.90
C ASN A 109 6.82 -17.88 16.25
N ASP A 110 7.13 -18.56 17.35
CA ASP A 110 6.40 -19.75 17.80
C ASP A 110 4.96 -19.43 18.21
N TYR A 111 4.74 -18.28 18.83
CA TYR A 111 3.39 -17.80 19.15
C TYR A 111 2.55 -17.58 17.90
N PHE A 112 3.10 -17.02 16.84
CA PHE A 112 2.36 -16.70 15.64
C PHE A 112 2.18 -17.86 14.65
N LYS A 113 2.98 -18.93 14.72
CA LYS A 113 2.85 -20.12 13.84
C LYS A 113 1.45 -20.70 13.80
N PRO A 114 0.80 -21.03 14.95
CA PRO A 114 -0.56 -21.58 14.93
C PRO A 114 -1.60 -20.57 14.44
N ILE A 115 -1.38 -19.29 14.67
CA ILE A 115 -2.27 -18.22 14.18
C ILE A 115 -2.20 -18.16 12.64
N LYS A 116 -1.01 -18.21 12.06
CA LYS A 116 -0.85 -18.30 10.59
C LYS A 116 -1.56 -19.53 10.04
N GLN A 117 -1.38 -20.70 10.66
CA GLN A 117 -2.02 -21.93 10.19
C GLN A 117 -3.55 -21.79 10.18
N LYS A 118 -4.14 -21.21 11.23
CA LYS A 118 -5.56 -20.89 11.27
C LYS A 118 -6.02 -20.03 10.09
N TYR A 119 -5.24 -19.01 9.69
CA TYR A 119 -5.57 -18.16 8.56
C TYR A 119 -5.39 -18.83 7.20
N ILE A 120 -4.49 -19.82 7.10
CA ILE A 120 -4.38 -20.67 5.91
C ILE A 120 -5.60 -21.60 5.82
N ASP A 121 -5.94 -22.26 6.92
CA ASP A 121 -7.02 -23.26 6.97
C ASP A 121 -8.39 -22.64 6.67
N ASN A 122 -8.62 -21.40 7.08
CA ASN A 122 -9.87 -20.66 6.82
C ASN A 122 -9.86 -19.86 5.49
N GLY A 123 -8.80 -19.98 4.70
CA GLY A 123 -8.68 -19.34 3.38
C GLY A 123 -8.38 -17.85 3.38
N GLN A 124 -8.13 -17.22 4.54
CA GLN A 124 -7.75 -15.81 4.62
C GLN A 124 -6.35 -15.55 4.09
N ILE A 125 -5.42 -16.51 4.22
CA ILE A 125 -4.11 -16.46 3.58
C ILE A 125 -4.14 -17.43 2.39
N ASN A 126 -3.97 -16.88 1.19
CA ASN A 126 -3.81 -17.70 -0.01
C ASN A 126 -2.38 -18.24 -0.08
N PRO A 127 -2.16 -19.58 -0.07
CA PRO A 127 -0.82 -20.17 -0.16
C PRO A 127 -0.02 -19.71 -1.38
N LYS A 128 -0.66 -19.32 -2.48
CA LYS A 128 0.02 -18.78 -3.67
C LYS A 128 0.76 -17.47 -3.39
N SER A 129 0.31 -16.68 -2.42
CA SER A 129 0.98 -15.44 -2.01
C SER A 129 2.26 -15.65 -1.19
N LEU A 130 2.50 -16.88 -0.73
CA LEU A 130 3.66 -17.23 0.09
C LEU A 130 4.89 -17.61 -0.75
N GLY A 131 4.70 -17.85 -2.05
CA GLY A 131 5.78 -18.20 -2.98
C GLY A 131 6.49 -16.97 -3.56
N THR A 132 7.65 -17.22 -4.17
CA THR A 132 8.39 -16.23 -4.95
C THR A 132 7.92 -16.27 -6.40
N ASP A 133 7.71 -15.11 -7.01
CA ASP A 133 7.40 -14.95 -8.43
C ASP A 133 8.40 -14.00 -9.10
N ALA A 134 9.39 -14.55 -9.75
CA ALA A 134 10.40 -13.77 -10.48
C ALA A 134 9.82 -13.04 -11.71
N GLN A 135 8.64 -13.42 -12.22
CA GLN A 135 7.99 -12.70 -13.33
C GLN A 135 7.62 -11.27 -12.93
N ALA A 136 7.42 -11.00 -11.63
CA ALA A 136 7.21 -9.64 -11.14
C ALA A 136 8.37 -8.68 -11.48
N LEU A 137 9.60 -9.19 -11.71
CA LEU A 137 10.74 -8.39 -12.21
C LEU A 137 10.53 -7.93 -13.66
N VAL A 138 9.85 -8.72 -14.46
CA VAL A 138 9.57 -8.42 -15.87
C VAL A 138 8.48 -7.36 -15.98
N TYR A 139 7.37 -7.57 -15.27
CA TYR A 139 6.21 -6.67 -15.32
C TYR A 139 6.34 -5.45 -14.42
N LYS A 140 7.27 -5.46 -13.45
CA LYS A 140 7.49 -4.42 -12.42
C LYS A 140 6.19 -4.03 -11.69
N VAL A 141 5.35 -5.02 -11.43
CA VAL A 141 4.02 -4.87 -10.84
C VAL A 141 4.00 -5.49 -9.45
N PRO A 142 3.50 -4.78 -8.43
CA PRO A 142 3.36 -5.33 -7.08
C PRO A 142 2.48 -6.59 -7.06
N GLY A 143 2.85 -7.60 -6.26
CA GLY A 143 2.11 -8.85 -6.15
C GLY A 143 0.63 -8.66 -5.78
N GLY A 144 0.32 -7.69 -4.90
CA GLY A 144 -1.06 -7.34 -4.56
C GLY A 144 -1.87 -6.78 -5.73
N MET A 145 -1.25 -6.00 -6.62
CA MET A 145 -1.89 -5.53 -7.85
C MET A 145 -2.19 -6.69 -8.79
N LEU A 146 -1.23 -7.61 -8.96
CA LEU A 146 -1.38 -8.79 -9.81
C LEU A 146 -2.53 -9.68 -9.31
N SER A 147 -2.58 -9.95 -8.01
CA SER A 147 -3.64 -10.75 -7.38
C SER A 147 -5.01 -10.12 -7.57
N ASN A 148 -5.12 -8.80 -7.45
CA ASN A 148 -6.37 -8.06 -7.72
C ASN A 148 -6.81 -8.17 -9.18
N MET A 149 -5.88 -8.02 -10.13
CA MET A 149 -6.17 -8.15 -11.54
C MET A 149 -6.68 -9.56 -11.89
N ILE A 150 -6.05 -10.59 -11.33
CA ILE A 150 -6.47 -11.98 -11.51
C ILE A 150 -7.89 -12.19 -10.93
N ALA A 151 -8.16 -11.69 -9.74
CA ALA A 151 -9.48 -11.79 -9.12
C ALA A 151 -10.55 -11.10 -10.00
N ASN A 152 -10.32 -9.85 -10.39
CA ASN A 152 -11.25 -9.08 -11.22
C ASN A 152 -11.53 -9.76 -12.58
N LEU A 153 -10.49 -10.23 -13.26
CA LEU A 153 -10.66 -10.92 -14.56
C LEU A 153 -11.33 -12.29 -14.41
N THR A 154 -11.11 -12.98 -13.28
CA THR A 154 -11.79 -14.24 -12.97
C THR A 154 -13.28 -14.02 -12.74
N ASP A 155 -13.65 -13.02 -11.94
CA ASP A 155 -15.05 -12.67 -11.66
C ASP A 155 -15.79 -12.24 -12.94
N MET A 156 -15.08 -11.54 -13.84
CA MET A 156 -15.59 -11.12 -15.15
C MET A 156 -15.53 -12.22 -16.22
N LYS A 157 -15.00 -13.42 -15.89
CA LYS A 157 -14.78 -14.53 -16.84
C LYS A 157 -13.95 -14.13 -18.07
N ALA A 158 -12.96 -13.26 -17.87
CA ALA A 158 -12.15 -12.65 -18.91
C ALA A 158 -10.63 -12.90 -18.70
N MET A 159 -10.27 -14.06 -18.15
CA MET A 159 -8.85 -14.42 -17.91
C MET A 159 -8.02 -14.52 -19.19
N ASP A 160 -8.65 -14.70 -20.36
CA ASP A 160 -8.01 -14.63 -21.67
C ASP A 160 -7.44 -13.24 -22.02
N LYS A 161 -7.83 -12.21 -21.29
CA LYS A 161 -7.37 -10.83 -21.43
C LYS A 161 -6.20 -10.47 -20.49
N PHE A 162 -5.75 -11.38 -19.65
CA PHE A 162 -4.77 -11.12 -18.62
C PHE A 162 -3.45 -10.56 -19.17
N ASP A 163 -2.87 -11.20 -20.20
CA ASP A 163 -1.61 -10.76 -20.80
C ASP A 163 -1.73 -9.39 -21.47
N ALA A 164 -2.88 -9.14 -22.13
CA ALA A 164 -3.15 -7.85 -22.73
C ALA A 164 -3.27 -6.74 -21.67
N ALA A 165 -3.93 -7.03 -20.55
CA ALA A 165 -4.04 -6.09 -19.45
C ALA A 165 -2.68 -5.80 -18.78
N LEU A 166 -1.81 -6.81 -18.62
CA LEU A 166 -0.44 -6.61 -18.16
C LEU A 166 0.37 -5.72 -19.11
N ALA A 167 0.27 -5.94 -20.41
CA ALA A 167 0.95 -5.15 -21.43
C ALA A 167 0.45 -3.68 -21.48
N GLU A 168 -0.76 -3.41 -21.02
CA GLU A 168 -1.36 -2.06 -20.98
C GLU A 168 -0.88 -1.24 -19.77
N ILE A 169 -0.42 -1.87 -18.67
CA ILE A 169 0.00 -1.21 -17.42
C ILE A 169 1.05 -0.12 -17.65
N PRO A 170 2.16 -0.35 -18.37
CA PRO A 170 3.18 0.68 -18.59
C PRO A 170 2.63 1.94 -19.23
N GLN A 171 1.70 1.79 -20.18
CA GLN A 171 1.07 2.93 -20.85
C GLN A 171 0.15 3.69 -19.91
N VAL A 172 -0.74 3.01 -19.19
CA VAL A 172 -1.63 3.66 -18.21
C VAL A 172 -0.80 4.39 -17.13
N ARG A 173 0.27 3.77 -16.67
CA ARG A 173 1.17 4.40 -15.70
C ARG A 173 1.83 5.66 -16.25
N ALA A 174 2.31 5.62 -17.48
CA ALA A 174 2.91 6.78 -18.14
C ALA A 174 1.87 7.91 -18.32
N ASP A 175 0.68 7.58 -18.80
CA ASP A 175 -0.41 8.54 -19.02
C ASP A 175 -0.88 9.21 -17.72
N MET A 176 -0.80 8.51 -16.59
CA MET A 176 -1.10 9.04 -15.26
C MET A 176 0.09 9.81 -14.61
N GLY A 177 1.18 10.04 -15.33
CA GLY A 177 2.35 10.77 -14.81
C GLY A 177 3.20 9.96 -13.85
N TYR A 178 3.32 8.66 -14.09
CA TYR A 178 4.15 7.70 -13.33
C TYR A 178 3.84 7.64 -11.83
N PRO A 179 2.59 7.43 -11.42
CA PRO A 179 2.27 7.25 -10.02
C PRO A 179 3.11 6.12 -9.42
N PRO A 180 3.52 6.22 -8.15
CA PRO A 180 4.15 5.10 -7.45
C PRO A 180 3.17 3.93 -7.38
N LEU A 181 3.65 2.71 -7.71
CA LEU A 181 2.80 1.51 -7.68
C LEU A 181 2.64 0.96 -6.26
N VAL A 182 2.12 1.79 -5.38
CA VAL A 182 1.72 1.46 -4.00
C VAL A 182 0.21 1.64 -3.86
N THR A 183 -0.40 0.96 -2.89
CA THR A 183 -1.84 1.11 -2.60
C THR A 183 -2.16 2.56 -2.19
N PRO A 184 -3.20 3.20 -2.74
CA PRO A 184 -4.20 2.68 -3.68
C PRO A 184 -3.82 2.83 -5.17
N LEU A 185 -2.78 3.57 -5.51
CA LEU A 185 -2.42 3.95 -6.89
C LEU A 185 -2.12 2.75 -7.78
N SER A 186 -1.48 1.71 -7.23
CA SER A 186 -1.24 0.46 -7.98
C SER A 186 -2.55 -0.20 -8.43
N GLN A 187 -3.57 -0.21 -7.56
CA GLN A 187 -4.89 -0.76 -7.90
C GLN A 187 -5.60 0.09 -8.96
N MET A 188 -5.50 1.42 -8.87
CA MET A 188 -6.05 2.32 -9.88
C MET A 188 -5.46 2.05 -11.25
N VAL A 189 -4.14 1.96 -11.36
CA VAL A 189 -3.44 1.66 -12.62
C VAL A 189 -3.85 0.30 -13.16
N GLY A 190 -3.88 -0.74 -12.32
CA GLY A 190 -4.26 -2.10 -12.73
C GLY A 190 -5.70 -2.19 -13.20
N ASN A 191 -6.62 -1.62 -12.44
CA ASN A 191 -8.04 -1.64 -12.78
C ASN A 191 -8.31 -0.85 -14.08
N GLN A 192 -7.61 0.26 -14.31
CA GLN A 192 -7.75 1.01 -15.57
C GLN A 192 -7.18 0.24 -16.74
N ALA A 193 -6.05 -0.45 -16.58
CA ALA A 193 -5.49 -1.30 -17.63
C ALA A 193 -6.47 -2.42 -18.02
N VAL A 194 -7.06 -3.10 -17.03
CA VAL A 194 -8.11 -4.11 -17.27
C VAL A 194 -9.31 -3.48 -17.98
N THR A 195 -9.79 -2.33 -17.53
CA THR A 195 -10.94 -1.64 -18.10
C THR A 195 -10.69 -1.25 -19.56
N ASN A 196 -9.51 -0.69 -19.87
CA ASN A 196 -9.14 -0.30 -21.25
C ASN A 196 -9.20 -1.51 -22.20
N VAL A 197 -8.67 -2.66 -21.76
CA VAL A 197 -8.64 -3.88 -22.56
C VAL A 197 -10.03 -4.48 -22.74
N LEU A 198 -10.86 -4.52 -21.70
CA LEU A 198 -12.21 -5.06 -21.75
C LEU A 198 -13.14 -4.21 -22.62
N VAL A 199 -13.03 -2.89 -22.52
CA VAL A 199 -13.83 -1.94 -23.31
C VAL A 199 -13.31 -1.82 -24.75
N GLY A 200 -12.03 -2.15 -24.99
CA GLY A 200 -11.38 -2.05 -26.29
C GLY A 200 -11.01 -0.64 -26.74
N GLU A 201 -11.16 0.36 -25.86
CA GLU A 201 -10.82 1.76 -26.09
C GLU A 201 -10.27 2.37 -24.81
N ARG A 202 -9.06 3.01 -24.88
CA ARG A 202 -8.41 3.65 -23.75
C ARG A 202 -9.24 4.79 -23.20
N TYR A 203 -9.43 4.78 -21.88
CA TYR A 203 -10.08 5.88 -21.14
C TYR A 203 -11.50 6.22 -21.61
N ARG A 204 -12.20 5.27 -22.25
CA ARG A 204 -13.64 5.40 -22.49
C ARG A 204 -14.43 5.35 -21.19
N GLN A 205 -13.93 4.57 -20.23
CA GLN A 205 -14.42 4.53 -18.87
C GLN A 205 -13.24 4.83 -17.92
N ILE A 206 -13.44 5.79 -17.04
CA ILE A 206 -12.45 6.25 -16.06
C ILE A 206 -13.10 6.19 -14.68
N SER A 207 -12.50 5.45 -13.74
CA SER A 207 -13.02 5.36 -12.38
C SER A 207 -13.01 6.71 -11.67
N LYS A 208 -13.86 6.87 -10.66
CA LYS A 208 -13.93 8.10 -9.86
C LYS A 208 -12.59 8.40 -9.17
N GLU A 209 -11.91 7.37 -8.69
CA GLU A 209 -10.61 7.48 -8.03
C GLU A 209 -9.55 8.07 -8.98
N ILE A 210 -9.50 7.58 -10.23
CA ILE A 210 -8.59 8.12 -11.25
C ILE A 210 -8.97 9.56 -11.62
N GLN A 211 -10.26 9.84 -11.75
CA GLN A 211 -10.70 11.21 -11.97
C GLN A 211 -10.23 12.14 -10.84
N ASN A 212 -10.36 11.72 -9.60
CA ASN A 212 -9.91 12.48 -8.42
C ASN A 212 -8.38 12.64 -8.38
N TYR A 213 -7.63 11.59 -8.77
CA TYR A 213 -6.18 11.68 -8.92
C TYR A 213 -5.79 12.75 -9.96
N ILE A 214 -6.44 12.74 -11.14
CA ILE A 214 -6.16 13.71 -12.21
C ILE A 214 -6.58 15.13 -11.81
N LYS A 215 -7.64 15.28 -11.00
CA LYS A 215 -8.05 16.56 -10.42
C LYS A 215 -7.04 17.12 -9.41
N GLY A 216 -6.06 16.32 -8.97
CA GLY A 216 -5.03 16.74 -8.02
C GLY A 216 -5.36 16.45 -6.55
N GLU A 217 -6.41 15.69 -6.26
CA GLU A 217 -6.83 15.35 -4.89
C GLU A 217 -5.85 14.39 -4.18
N TYR A 218 -4.96 13.72 -4.93
CA TYR A 218 -3.90 12.84 -4.42
C TYR A 218 -2.50 13.51 -4.37
N GLY A 219 -2.43 14.80 -4.58
CA GLY A 219 -1.17 15.54 -4.66
C GLY A 219 -0.64 15.68 -6.08
N ILE A 220 0.65 16.01 -6.20
CA ILE A 220 1.30 16.26 -7.48
C ILE A 220 1.85 14.96 -8.05
N ALA A 221 1.49 14.64 -9.29
CA ALA A 221 2.05 13.50 -10.00
C ALA A 221 3.57 13.65 -10.21
N PRO A 222 4.36 12.56 -10.16
CA PRO A 222 5.82 12.60 -10.36
C PRO A 222 6.26 13.16 -11.71
N ALA A 223 5.43 12.99 -12.75
CA ALA A 223 5.64 13.54 -14.09
C ALA A 223 4.30 14.09 -14.63
N PRO A 224 4.35 14.86 -15.74
CA PRO A 224 3.11 15.35 -16.36
C PRO A 224 2.14 14.25 -16.73
N ILE A 225 0.88 14.42 -16.35
CA ILE A 225 -0.22 13.55 -16.79
C ILE A 225 -0.48 13.85 -18.27
N SER A 226 -0.83 12.82 -19.07
CA SER A 226 -1.08 12.98 -20.51
C SER A 226 -2.18 14.00 -20.78
N GLU A 227 -2.00 14.84 -21.81
CA GLU A 227 -2.97 15.89 -22.19
C GLU A 227 -4.33 15.29 -22.55
N GLU A 228 -4.34 14.12 -23.20
CA GLU A 228 -5.58 13.42 -23.54
C GLU A 228 -6.38 13.07 -22.29
N LEU A 229 -5.71 12.51 -21.28
CA LEU A 229 -6.35 12.09 -20.03
C LEU A 229 -6.82 13.30 -19.22
N GLN A 230 -6.00 14.36 -19.14
CA GLN A 230 -6.40 15.63 -18.53
C GLN A 230 -7.63 16.22 -19.21
N LYS A 231 -7.64 16.30 -20.52
CA LYS A 231 -8.77 16.83 -21.29
C LYS A 231 -10.05 16.03 -21.07
N LYS A 232 -9.96 14.69 -21.01
CA LYS A 232 -11.12 13.82 -20.74
C LYS A 232 -11.73 14.06 -19.35
N VAL A 233 -10.92 14.36 -18.34
CA VAL A 233 -11.38 14.49 -16.96
C VAL A 233 -11.67 15.93 -16.56
N LEU A 234 -10.81 16.88 -16.94
CA LEU A 234 -10.88 18.28 -16.52
C LEU A 234 -11.57 19.19 -17.56
N GLY A 235 -11.76 18.67 -18.78
CA GLY A 235 -12.19 19.48 -19.91
C GLY A 235 -11.07 20.28 -20.57
N GLU A 236 -11.40 21.02 -21.64
CA GLU A 236 -10.43 21.84 -22.35
C GLU A 236 -9.91 22.99 -21.47
N GLY A 237 -8.59 23.06 -21.29
CA GLY A 237 -7.95 24.10 -20.47
C GLY A 237 -8.11 23.93 -18.96
N GLY A 238 -8.76 22.86 -18.49
CA GLY A 238 -8.84 22.52 -17.07
C GLY A 238 -7.47 22.22 -16.48
N LYS A 239 -7.25 22.62 -15.22
CA LYS A 239 -6.02 22.36 -14.47
C LYS A 239 -6.33 21.63 -13.19
N PRO A 240 -5.45 20.69 -12.76
CA PRO A 240 -5.60 20.08 -11.46
C PRO A 240 -5.46 21.11 -10.35
N VAL A 241 -6.15 20.90 -9.24
CA VAL A 241 -6.02 21.70 -8.02
C VAL A 241 -4.79 21.25 -7.24
N ASP A 242 -4.20 22.14 -6.46
CA ASP A 242 -3.23 21.75 -5.44
C ASP A 242 -3.99 21.42 -4.14
N CYS A 243 -4.16 20.15 -3.84
CA CYS A 243 -4.91 19.71 -2.66
C CYS A 243 -4.36 20.28 -1.36
N ARG A 244 -3.06 20.58 -1.26
CA ARG A 244 -2.45 21.20 -0.06
C ARG A 244 -2.97 22.61 0.16
N ILE A 245 -3.25 23.34 -0.91
CA ILE A 245 -3.83 24.71 -0.83
C ILE A 245 -5.33 24.60 -0.51
N GLU A 246 -6.03 23.67 -1.14
CA GLU A 246 -7.45 23.45 -0.88
C GLU A 246 -7.68 22.93 0.54
N ASP A 247 -6.84 22.02 1.04
CA ASP A 247 -6.95 21.49 2.41
C ASP A 247 -6.73 22.57 3.48
N GLN A 248 -5.89 23.58 3.22
CA GLN A 248 -5.71 24.72 4.12
C GLN A 248 -6.99 25.58 4.25
N LYS A 249 -7.91 25.48 3.29
CA LYS A 249 -9.20 26.18 3.33
C LYS A 249 -10.28 25.40 4.11
N ARG A 250 -10.03 24.14 4.44
CA ARG A 250 -10.94 23.31 5.21
C ARG A 250 -11.01 23.82 6.65
N THR A 251 -12.21 23.94 7.15
CA THR A 251 -12.49 24.58 8.45
C THR A 251 -12.68 23.58 9.60
N GLY A 252 -12.47 22.30 9.36
CA GLY A 252 -12.84 21.24 10.31
C GLY A 252 -14.34 20.93 10.37
N GLN A 253 -15.13 21.57 9.52
CA GLN A 253 -16.60 21.38 9.46
C GLN A 253 -16.95 19.91 9.20
N GLU A 254 -16.10 19.16 8.50
CA GLU A 254 -16.28 17.74 8.20
C GLU A 254 -16.42 16.88 9.47
N PHE A 255 -15.69 17.23 10.53
CA PHE A 255 -15.80 16.54 11.82
C PHE A 255 -17.16 16.78 12.47
N GLU A 256 -17.63 18.01 12.49
CA GLU A 256 -18.93 18.37 13.05
C GLU A 256 -20.09 17.79 12.21
N ASP A 257 -19.97 17.79 10.89
CA ASP A 257 -20.95 17.18 9.99
C ASP A 257 -21.02 15.66 10.17
N ALA A 258 -19.87 14.98 10.28
CA ALA A 258 -19.79 13.55 10.55
C ALA A 258 -20.36 13.21 11.93
N LYS A 259 -20.02 13.97 12.96
CA LYS A 259 -20.59 13.82 14.31
C LYS A 259 -22.11 13.95 14.31
N LYS A 260 -22.63 14.93 13.58
CA LYS A 260 -24.08 15.13 13.43
C LYS A 260 -24.75 14.01 12.65
N ALA A 261 -24.10 13.50 11.60
CA ALA A 261 -24.61 12.40 10.78
C ALA A 261 -24.69 11.09 11.56
N LEU A 262 -23.71 10.81 12.42
CA LEU A 262 -23.65 9.59 13.24
C LEU A 262 -24.59 9.66 14.46
N GLY A 263 -24.82 10.84 15.03
CA GLY A 263 -25.62 11.02 16.24
C GLY A 263 -25.17 10.06 17.36
N ASP A 264 -26.12 9.32 17.93
CA ASP A 264 -25.89 8.38 19.04
C ASP A 264 -25.12 7.09 18.64
N LEU A 265 -24.86 6.87 17.37
CA LEU A 265 -24.05 5.73 16.93
C LEU A 265 -22.57 5.94 17.26
N ALA A 266 -22.07 7.18 17.22
CA ALA A 266 -20.72 7.52 17.60
C ALA A 266 -20.58 7.58 19.13
N ARG A 267 -19.60 6.85 19.67
CA ARG A 267 -19.28 6.82 21.10
C ARG A 267 -17.95 7.46 21.43
N SER A 268 -17.15 7.69 20.41
CA SER A 268 -15.82 8.29 20.55
C SER A 268 -15.45 9.11 19.32
N GLU A 269 -14.39 9.89 19.43
CA GLU A 269 -13.83 10.64 18.31
C GLU A 269 -13.31 9.72 17.21
N GLU A 270 -12.80 8.52 17.58
CA GLU A 270 -12.35 7.50 16.64
C GLU A 270 -13.48 6.98 15.75
N ASP A 271 -14.71 6.85 16.28
CA ASP A 271 -15.88 6.49 15.48
C ASP A 271 -16.15 7.57 14.41
N ILE A 272 -16.05 8.86 14.80
CA ILE A 272 -16.25 9.99 13.90
C ILE A 272 -15.15 10.02 12.83
N MET A 273 -13.90 9.90 13.24
CA MET A 273 -12.75 9.86 12.32
C MET A 273 -12.83 8.68 11.35
N SER A 274 -13.22 7.51 11.85
CA SER A 274 -13.43 6.33 11.02
C SER A 274 -14.51 6.55 9.97
N TYR A 275 -15.60 7.23 10.33
CA TYR A 275 -16.67 7.57 9.41
C TYR A 275 -16.21 8.57 8.33
N ILE A 276 -15.41 9.57 8.68
CA ILE A 276 -14.84 10.50 7.71
C ILE A 276 -13.98 9.75 6.68
N CYS A 277 -13.16 8.79 7.14
CA CYS A 277 -12.26 8.04 6.29
C CYS A 277 -12.96 6.94 5.46
N TYR A 278 -13.94 6.24 6.06
CA TYR A 278 -14.59 5.04 5.51
C TYR A 278 -16.09 5.03 5.82
N PRO A 279 -16.91 5.91 5.23
CA PRO A 279 -18.30 6.11 5.63
C PRO A 279 -19.14 4.83 5.63
N ASP A 280 -19.16 4.10 4.52
CA ASP A 280 -20.01 2.92 4.35
C ASP A 280 -19.63 1.75 5.26
N GLN A 281 -18.32 1.53 5.44
CA GLN A 281 -17.80 0.47 6.30
C GLN A 281 -18.06 0.79 7.76
N THR A 282 -17.84 2.02 8.16
CA THR A 282 -18.06 2.48 9.53
C THR A 282 -19.54 2.43 9.91
N MET A 283 -20.45 2.87 9.04
CA MET A 283 -21.89 2.76 9.30
C MET A 283 -22.30 1.32 9.57
N LYS A 284 -21.91 0.39 8.70
CA LYS A 284 -22.21 -1.06 8.89
C LYS A 284 -21.67 -1.60 10.21
N PHE A 285 -20.44 -1.20 10.58
CA PHE A 285 -19.84 -1.62 11.84
C PHE A 285 -20.58 -1.07 13.05
N LEU A 286 -20.91 0.23 13.06
CA LEU A 286 -21.59 0.88 14.17
C LEU A 286 -23.02 0.35 14.37
N GLU A 287 -23.74 0.12 13.27
CA GLU A 287 -25.08 -0.50 13.30
C GLU A 287 -25.01 -1.94 13.81
N ALA A 288 -24.03 -2.74 13.35
CA ALA A 288 -23.84 -4.11 13.85
C ALA A 288 -23.47 -4.14 15.33
N ARG A 289 -22.59 -3.23 15.79
CA ARG A 289 -22.24 -3.06 17.21
C ARG A 289 -23.49 -2.77 18.07
N LYS A 290 -24.30 -1.84 17.62
CA LYS A 290 -25.56 -1.48 18.32
C LYS A 290 -26.53 -2.65 18.38
N ALA A 291 -26.75 -3.35 17.26
CA ALA A 291 -27.65 -4.51 17.19
C ALA A 291 -27.18 -5.66 18.08
N GLN A 292 -25.87 -5.92 18.18
CA GLN A 292 -25.33 -6.94 19.06
C GLN A 292 -25.62 -6.63 20.53
N GLU A 293 -25.40 -5.39 20.96
CA GLU A 293 -25.64 -4.97 22.34
C GLU A 293 -27.14 -4.99 22.71
N GLU A 294 -28.02 -4.59 21.78
CA GLU A 294 -29.46 -4.70 21.98
C GLU A 294 -29.91 -6.16 22.15
N ASN A 295 -29.31 -7.11 21.38
CA ASN A 295 -29.57 -8.53 21.54
C ASN A 295 -29.02 -9.07 22.88
N GLU A 296 -27.80 -8.71 23.29
CA GLU A 296 -27.22 -9.12 24.57
C GLU A 296 -28.06 -8.59 25.76
N ALA A 297 -28.58 -7.38 25.66
CA ALA A 297 -29.48 -6.79 26.68
C ALA A 297 -30.79 -7.59 26.81
N VAL A 298 -31.38 -8.06 25.69
CA VAL A 298 -32.58 -8.89 25.69
C VAL A 298 -32.31 -10.23 26.36
N TYR A 299 -31.21 -10.91 26.05
CA TYR A 299 -30.86 -12.19 26.70
C TYR A 299 -30.60 -12.05 28.20
N THR A 300 -30.08 -10.94 28.66
CA THR A 300 -29.85 -10.68 30.10
C THR A 300 -31.15 -10.43 30.84
N ILE A 301 -32.13 -9.79 30.21
CA ILE A 301 -33.47 -9.54 30.80
C ILE A 301 -34.31 -10.83 30.88
N GLU A 302 -34.21 -11.72 29.90
CA GLU A 302 -34.90 -13.00 29.90
C GLU A 302 -34.29 -14.03 30.89
N ALA A 303 -33.05 -13.83 31.31
CA ALA A 303 -32.34 -14.69 32.27
C ALA A 303 -32.49 -14.24 33.75
N MET A 304 -33.15 -13.12 34.01
CA MET A 304 -33.51 -12.61 35.35
C MET A 304 -34.95 -12.94 35.69
#